data_34c606c291f2ee3abb673517adcac88c
#
_entry.id   34c606c291f2ee3abb673517adcac88c
#
_cell.length_a   1.000
_cell.length_b   1.000
_cell.length_c   1.000
_cell.angle_alpha   90.00
_cell.angle_beta   90.00
_cell.angle_gamma   90.00
#
_symmetry.space_group_name_H-M   'P 1'
#
loop_
_entity.id
_entity.type
_entity.pdbx_description
1 polymer ?
#
loop_
_entity_poly.entity_id
_entity_poly.type
_entity_poly.pdbx_seq_one_letter_code
_entity_poly.pdbx_strand_id
1 'polypeptide(L)'
;FYGGTAPTWSNQTLRQVLREHGTRAQRLAWIDLHTGLGPSGLGERIYAGKDDAAAVQRARQWWGGGGATPVTSIYDGSSTSAFLTGLMWTAIYDECPQAEYTGIAMEYGTVPVTEVIQALRAEHWLNIHPEAPAELAAQIKAQMLAAFYTDTDAWKGQIISQARQSLFQAVDGLTGC
;
A
#
# COMPACT_ATOMS: atom_id res chain seq x y z
N PHE A 1 -11.34 2.93 -8.92
CA PHE A 1 -11.07 3.61 -10.22
C PHE A 1 -10.59 2.65 -11.32
N TYR A 2 -10.74 1.36 -11.14
CA TYR A 2 -10.45 0.40 -12.20
C TYR A 2 -11.50 0.48 -13.31
N GLY A 3 -11.05 0.64 -14.54
CA GLY A 3 -11.92 0.74 -15.72
C GLY A 3 -11.59 -0.26 -16.83
N GLY A 4 -10.82 -1.31 -16.51
CA GLY A 4 -10.41 -2.31 -17.49
C GLY A 4 -11.39 -3.46 -17.63
N THR A 5 -11.19 -4.28 -18.67
CA THR A 5 -11.99 -5.48 -18.96
C THR A 5 -11.19 -6.78 -18.80
N ALA A 6 -9.92 -6.69 -18.45
CA ALA A 6 -9.01 -7.82 -18.28
C ALA A 6 -7.92 -7.48 -17.23
N PRO A 7 -7.24 -8.50 -16.66
CA PRO A 7 -6.12 -8.28 -15.76
C PRO A 7 -5.04 -7.40 -16.41
N THR A 8 -4.55 -6.41 -15.64
CA THR A 8 -3.47 -5.53 -16.09
C THR A 8 -2.14 -6.27 -16.18
N TRP A 9 -1.16 -5.69 -16.85
CA TRP A 9 0.20 -6.22 -16.89
C TRP A 9 0.78 -6.42 -15.47
N SER A 10 0.60 -5.45 -14.58
CA SER A 10 1.09 -5.54 -13.20
C SER A 10 0.44 -6.69 -12.41
N ASN A 11 -0.86 -6.94 -12.60
CA ASN A 11 -1.53 -8.10 -11.98
C ASN A 11 -0.93 -9.41 -12.47
N GLN A 12 -0.75 -9.55 -13.79
CA GLN A 12 -0.18 -10.77 -14.39
C GLN A 12 1.27 -11.01 -13.94
N THR A 13 2.09 -9.94 -13.94
CA THR A 13 3.50 -9.99 -13.53
C THR A 13 3.63 -10.36 -12.06
N LEU A 14 2.84 -9.73 -11.17
CA LEU A 14 2.86 -10.08 -9.76
C LEU A 14 2.51 -11.55 -9.52
N ARG A 15 1.44 -12.04 -10.14
CA ARG A 15 1.06 -13.44 -10.03
C ARG A 15 2.12 -14.39 -10.56
N GLN A 16 2.81 -14.01 -11.64
CA GLN A 16 3.95 -14.79 -12.16
C GLN A 16 5.10 -14.84 -11.13
N VAL A 17 5.48 -13.70 -10.55
CA VAL A 17 6.53 -13.65 -9.49
C VAL A 17 6.16 -14.52 -8.30
N LEU A 18 4.92 -14.47 -7.85
CA LEU A 18 4.44 -15.32 -6.75
C LEU A 18 4.53 -16.81 -7.10
N ARG A 19 4.13 -17.22 -8.30
CA ARG A 19 4.25 -18.61 -8.76
C ARG A 19 5.68 -19.09 -8.87
N GLU A 20 6.58 -18.25 -9.38
CA GLU A 20 7.99 -18.62 -9.59
C GLU A 20 8.77 -18.67 -8.27
N HIS A 21 8.51 -17.77 -7.33
CA HIS A 21 9.33 -17.60 -6.13
C HIS A 21 8.61 -17.92 -4.82
N GLY A 22 7.29 -17.72 -4.75
CA GLY A 22 6.50 -17.86 -3.53
C GLY A 22 6.01 -19.27 -3.23
N THR A 23 5.83 -20.11 -4.24
CA THR A 23 5.18 -21.45 -4.10
C THR A 23 5.93 -22.42 -3.19
N ARG A 24 7.21 -22.20 -2.92
CA ARG A 24 8.01 -23.03 -2.00
C ARG A 24 8.16 -22.43 -0.61
N ALA A 25 7.68 -21.21 -0.40
CA ALA A 25 7.77 -20.54 0.88
C ALA A 25 6.75 -21.12 1.86
N GLN A 26 7.17 -21.36 3.09
CA GLN A 26 6.26 -21.71 4.20
C GLN A 26 5.67 -20.47 4.86
N ARG A 27 6.43 -19.37 4.88
CA ARG A 27 6.02 -18.06 5.40
C ARG A 27 6.37 -16.97 4.42
N LEU A 28 5.48 -16.00 4.25
CA LEU A 28 5.66 -14.85 3.39
C LEU A 28 5.34 -13.56 4.13
N ALA A 29 6.27 -12.62 4.12
CA ALA A 29 6.06 -11.26 4.56
C ALA A 29 5.81 -10.35 3.36
N TRP A 30 4.88 -9.38 3.51
CA TRP A 30 4.62 -8.37 2.50
C TRP A 30 4.52 -6.98 3.14
N ILE A 31 5.26 -6.04 2.59
CA ILE A 31 5.13 -4.63 2.93
C ILE A 31 4.83 -3.90 1.62
N ASP A 32 3.65 -3.31 1.53
CA ASP A 32 3.23 -2.52 0.39
C ASP A 32 3.35 -1.03 0.72
N LEU A 33 4.18 -0.29 -0.01
CA LEU A 33 4.46 1.11 0.26
C LEU A 33 3.54 1.99 -0.58
N HIS A 34 2.65 2.71 0.08
CA HIS A 34 1.65 3.60 -0.51
C HIS A 34 1.84 5.03 -0.05
N THR A 35 1.30 5.98 -0.81
CA THR A 35 1.23 7.38 -0.44
C THR A 35 -0.14 7.96 -0.78
N GLY A 36 -0.58 8.97 -0.01
CA GLY A 36 -1.79 9.75 -0.32
C GLY A 36 -2.79 9.90 0.83
N LEU A 37 -2.66 9.11 1.91
CA LEU A 37 -3.56 9.20 3.06
C LEU A 37 -2.79 9.39 4.37
N GLY A 38 -3.42 10.07 5.31
CA GLY A 38 -2.89 10.31 6.64
C GLY A 38 -2.05 11.58 6.78
N PRO A 39 -1.45 11.82 7.96
CA PRO A 39 -0.57 12.95 8.20
C PRO A 39 0.72 12.86 7.37
N SER A 40 1.19 13.99 6.84
CA SER A 40 2.38 14.04 5.98
C SER A 40 3.60 13.39 6.63
N GLY A 41 4.24 12.46 5.92
CA GLY A 41 5.44 11.76 6.34
C GLY A 41 5.24 10.68 7.41
N LEU A 42 4.03 10.51 7.96
CA LEU A 42 3.70 9.41 8.86
C LEU A 42 3.23 8.20 8.06
N GLY A 43 3.86 7.06 8.28
CA GLY A 43 3.47 5.77 7.68
C GLY A 43 2.50 5.03 8.58
N GLU A 44 1.22 5.02 8.25
CA GLU A 44 0.24 4.15 8.88
C GLU A 44 0.49 2.70 8.45
N ARG A 45 0.55 1.79 9.42
CA ARG A 45 0.68 0.34 9.18
C ARG A 45 -0.71 -0.27 9.16
N ILE A 46 -1.19 -0.61 7.98
CA ILE A 46 -2.57 -1.06 7.77
C ILE A 46 -2.58 -2.56 7.49
N TYR A 47 -3.27 -3.31 8.33
CA TYR A 47 -3.63 -4.69 8.01
C TYR A 47 -4.88 -4.70 7.11
N ALA A 48 -4.75 -5.35 5.97
CA ALA A 48 -5.82 -5.52 4.99
C ALA A 48 -5.78 -6.91 4.31
N GLY A 49 -5.29 -7.92 5.03
CA GLY A 49 -5.34 -9.32 4.61
C GLY A 49 -6.76 -9.90 4.72
N LYS A 50 -6.88 -11.21 4.94
CA LYS A 50 -8.18 -11.83 5.26
C LYS A 50 -8.69 -11.33 6.61
N ASP A 51 -10.01 -11.29 6.79
CA ASP A 51 -10.66 -11.03 8.08
C ASP A 51 -10.47 -12.25 9.00
N ASP A 52 -9.28 -12.33 9.58
CA ASP A 52 -8.80 -13.42 10.43
C ASP A 52 -8.08 -12.83 11.65
N ALA A 53 -8.63 -13.04 12.82
CA ALA A 53 -8.11 -12.50 14.07
C ALA A 53 -6.66 -12.94 14.35
N ALA A 54 -6.29 -14.17 14.02
CA ALA A 54 -4.92 -14.67 14.23
C ALA A 54 -3.93 -13.97 13.30
N ALA A 55 -4.30 -13.72 12.03
CA ALA A 55 -3.47 -13.00 11.09
C ALA A 55 -3.31 -11.52 11.48
N VAL A 56 -4.38 -10.85 11.93
CA VAL A 56 -4.32 -9.49 12.49
C VAL A 56 -3.39 -9.43 13.68
N GLN A 57 -3.53 -10.37 14.62
CA GLN A 57 -2.68 -10.42 15.82
C GLN A 57 -1.22 -10.63 15.46
N ARG A 58 -0.91 -11.50 14.50
CA ARG A 58 0.45 -11.74 14.01
C ARG A 58 1.05 -10.47 13.39
N ALA A 59 0.29 -9.75 12.55
CA ALA A 59 0.73 -8.47 12.02
C ALA A 59 1.02 -7.44 13.13
N ARG A 60 0.16 -7.38 14.16
CA ARG A 60 0.37 -6.53 15.33
C ARG A 60 1.59 -6.93 16.16
N GLN A 61 1.89 -8.21 16.27
CA GLN A 61 3.10 -8.69 16.94
C GLN A 61 4.37 -8.28 16.18
N TRP A 62 4.37 -8.40 14.85
CA TRP A 62 5.53 -8.07 14.05
C TRP A 62 5.81 -6.57 14.00
N TRP A 63 4.79 -5.76 13.76
CA TRP A 63 4.96 -4.34 13.48
C TRP A 63 4.44 -3.37 14.56
N GLY A 64 3.72 -3.84 15.55
CA GLY A 64 3.11 -3.00 16.58
C GLY A 64 3.97 -2.73 17.81
N GLY A 65 5.20 -3.27 17.89
CA GLY A 65 6.08 -3.14 19.05
C GLY A 65 7.11 -2.01 18.93
N GLY A 66 7.84 -1.76 20.03
CA GLY A 66 9.02 -0.90 20.03
C GLY A 66 8.76 0.61 19.86
N GLY A 67 7.61 1.12 20.29
CA GLY A 67 7.23 2.54 20.14
C GLY A 67 6.81 2.92 18.72
N ALA A 68 6.62 1.93 17.86
CA ALA A 68 6.09 2.11 16.52
C ALA A 68 4.60 2.47 16.54
N THR A 69 4.12 3.06 15.45
CA THR A 69 2.69 3.29 15.22
C THR A 69 1.95 1.95 15.29
N PRO A 70 0.79 1.87 15.98
CA PRO A 70 -0.01 0.65 16.04
C PRO A 70 -0.37 0.15 14.64
N VAL A 71 -0.52 -1.17 14.47
CA VAL A 71 -1.09 -1.71 13.24
C VAL A 71 -2.60 -1.55 13.30
N THR A 72 -3.12 -0.73 12.41
CA THR A 72 -4.56 -0.52 12.20
C THR A 72 -5.13 -1.61 11.28
N SER A 73 -6.45 -1.68 11.17
CA SER A 73 -7.11 -2.65 10.30
C SER A 73 -8.28 -2.03 9.56
N ILE A 74 -8.49 -2.44 8.32
CA ILE A 74 -9.66 -2.03 7.53
C ILE A 74 -10.97 -2.65 8.06
N TYR A 75 -10.89 -3.63 8.96
CA TYR A 75 -12.05 -4.38 9.46
C TYR A 75 -12.62 -3.82 10.76
N ASP A 76 -11.82 -3.14 11.58
CA ASP A 76 -12.23 -2.66 12.91
C ASP A 76 -12.43 -1.14 12.98
N GLY A 77 -12.30 -0.45 11.84
CA GLY A 77 -12.48 1.00 11.74
C GLY A 77 -11.32 1.83 12.30
N SER A 78 -10.20 1.21 12.68
CA SER A 78 -9.03 1.93 13.19
C SER A 78 -8.16 2.54 12.08
N SER A 79 -8.30 2.09 10.83
CA SER A 79 -7.54 2.58 9.69
C SER A 79 -8.13 3.85 9.08
N THR A 80 -7.27 4.73 8.57
CA THR A 80 -7.67 5.84 7.70
C THR A 80 -8.16 5.36 6.34
N SER A 81 -7.76 4.14 5.91
CA SER A 81 -8.25 3.52 4.69
C SER A 81 -9.68 3.02 4.87
N ALA A 82 -10.51 3.23 3.84
CA ALA A 82 -11.80 2.57 3.75
C ALA A 82 -11.63 1.05 3.58
N PHE A 83 -12.72 0.30 3.85
CA PHE A 83 -12.80 -1.10 3.44
C PHE A 83 -12.71 -1.20 1.90
N LEU A 84 -11.78 -2.00 1.42
CA LEU A 84 -11.48 -2.17 -0.01
C LEU A 84 -11.49 -3.64 -0.39
N THR A 85 -11.83 -3.93 -1.64
CA THR A 85 -11.71 -5.24 -2.28
C THR A 85 -10.77 -5.15 -3.48
N GLY A 86 -10.24 -6.31 -3.92
CA GLY A 86 -9.33 -6.35 -5.07
C GLY A 86 -7.91 -5.82 -4.76
N LEU A 87 -7.52 -5.87 -3.51
CA LEU A 87 -6.18 -5.46 -3.07
C LEU A 87 -5.12 -6.37 -3.68
N MET A 88 -4.01 -5.78 -4.13
CA MET A 88 -2.96 -6.46 -4.90
C MET A 88 -2.39 -7.68 -4.17
N TRP A 89 -2.11 -7.58 -2.89
CA TRP A 89 -1.53 -8.67 -2.10
C TRP A 89 -2.47 -9.84 -1.85
N THR A 90 -3.78 -9.71 -2.13
CA THR A 90 -4.72 -10.83 -2.02
C THR A 90 -4.40 -11.95 -3.03
N ALA A 91 -3.65 -11.65 -4.09
CA ALA A 91 -3.12 -12.64 -5.02
C ALA A 91 -2.27 -13.72 -4.34
N ILE A 92 -1.66 -13.43 -3.19
CA ILE A 92 -0.90 -14.41 -2.40
C ILE A 92 -1.75 -15.61 -1.97
N TYR A 93 -3.02 -15.40 -1.63
CA TYR A 93 -3.89 -16.47 -1.19
C TYR A 93 -4.25 -17.45 -2.32
N ASP A 94 -4.22 -16.97 -3.57
CA ASP A 94 -4.46 -17.79 -4.75
C ASP A 94 -3.19 -18.52 -5.20
N GLU A 95 -2.07 -17.80 -5.24
CA GLU A 95 -0.82 -18.28 -5.85
C GLU A 95 0.09 -19.03 -4.86
N CYS A 96 -0.04 -18.76 -3.56
CA CYS A 96 0.79 -19.35 -2.50
C CYS A 96 -0.07 -19.85 -1.33
N PRO A 97 -1.12 -20.68 -1.55
CA PRO A 97 -2.08 -21.07 -0.52
C PRO A 97 -1.46 -21.86 0.64
N GLN A 98 -0.27 -22.45 0.44
CA GLN A 98 0.49 -23.19 1.45
C GLN A 98 1.24 -22.28 2.42
N ALA A 99 1.44 -21.00 2.07
CA ALA A 99 2.27 -20.11 2.87
C ALA A 99 1.45 -19.41 3.97
N GLU A 100 2.01 -19.33 5.17
CA GLU A 100 1.53 -18.41 6.18
C GLU A 100 1.89 -16.98 5.77
N TYR A 101 0.90 -16.22 5.35
CA TYR A 101 1.06 -14.85 4.91
C TYR A 101 0.87 -13.86 6.06
N THR A 102 1.78 -12.91 6.17
CA THR A 102 1.68 -11.77 7.08
C THR A 102 2.09 -10.50 6.34
N GLY A 103 1.20 -9.52 6.23
CA GLY A 103 1.49 -8.31 5.47
C GLY A 103 0.79 -7.09 6.01
N ILE A 104 1.37 -5.94 5.67
CA ILE A 104 0.82 -4.61 5.89
C ILE A 104 0.96 -3.75 4.65
N ALA A 105 0.03 -2.82 4.46
CA ALA A 105 0.30 -1.61 3.69
C ALA A 105 0.91 -0.55 4.62
N MET A 106 1.88 0.20 4.13
CA MET A 106 2.39 1.40 4.79
C MET A 106 1.92 2.61 3.99
N GLU A 107 0.93 3.29 4.52
CA GLU A 107 0.33 4.46 3.88
C GLU A 107 0.94 5.74 4.42
N TYR A 108 1.66 6.48 3.57
CA TYR A 108 2.33 7.72 3.94
C TYR A 108 1.51 8.92 3.50
N GLY A 109 1.17 9.80 4.44
CA GLY A 109 0.48 11.05 4.14
C GLY A 109 1.34 12.01 3.32
N THR A 110 0.66 12.80 2.51
CA THR A 110 1.24 13.85 1.66
C THR A 110 0.51 15.19 1.88
N VAL A 111 -0.61 15.38 1.20
CA VAL A 111 -1.49 16.55 1.31
C VAL A 111 -2.85 16.13 1.91
N PRO A 112 -3.76 17.07 2.27
CA PRO A 112 -5.10 16.73 2.73
C PRO A 112 -5.85 15.81 1.75
N VAL A 113 -6.60 14.84 2.29
CA VAL A 113 -7.32 13.83 1.48
C VAL A 113 -8.26 14.44 0.43
N THR A 114 -8.83 15.59 0.71
CA THR A 114 -9.67 16.33 -0.25
C THR A 114 -8.89 16.74 -1.50
N GLU A 115 -7.65 17.15 -1.34
CA GLU A 115 -6.76 17.50 -2.46
C GLU A 115 -6.34 16.24 -3.24
N VAL A 116 -6.05 15.14 -2.54
CA VAL A 116 -5.78 13.83 -3.18
C VAL A 116 -6.95 13.40 -4.05
N ILE A 117 -8.18 13.46 -3.51
CA ILE A 117 -9.39 13.09 -4.28
C ILE A 117 -9.60 14.00 -5.48
N GLN A 118 -9.35 15.30 -5.35
CA GLN A 118 -9.46 16.24 -6.47
C GLN A 118 -8.42 15.94 -7.55
N ALA A 119 -7.17 15.66 -7.18
CA ALA A 119 -6.13 15.28 -8.13
C ALA A 119 -6.47 14.00 -8.89
N LEU A 120 -6.95 12.96 -8.18
CA LEU A 120 -7.39 11.70 -8.79
C LEU A 120 -8.56 11.90 -9.76
N ARG A 121 -9.53 12.75 -9.41
CA ARG A 121 -10.67 13.05 -10.29
C ARG A 121 -10.24 13.81 -11.53
N ALA A 122 -9.35 14.80 -11.39
CA ALA A 122 -8.81 15.55 -12.51
C ALA A 122 -8.01 14.65 -13.45
N GLU A 123 -7.16 13.78 -12.92
CA GLU A 123 -6.40 12.80 -13.70
C GLU A 123 -7.33 11.81 -14.42
N HIS A 124 -8.37 11.33 -13.76
CA HIS A 124 -9.36 10.46 -14.39
C HIS A 124 -10.08 11.17 -15.53
N TRP A 125 -10.49 12.43 -15.30
CA TRP A 125 -11.10 13.26 -16.34
C TRP A 125 -10.16 13.42 -17.56
N LEU A 126 -8.88 13.70 -17.32
CA LEU A 126 -7.89 13.85 -18.39
C LEU A 126 -7.75 12.59 -19.24
N ASN A 127 -7.81 11.41 -18.62
CA ASN A 127 -7.69 10.12 -19.34
C ASN A 127 -8.86 9.83 -20.28
N ILE A 128 -10.04 10.42 -20.03
CA ILE A 128 -11.21 10.29 -20.91
C ILE A 128 -11.42 11.50 -21.83
N HIS A 129 -10.53 12.51 -21.73
CA HIS A 129 -10.53 13.70 -22.56
C HIS A 129 -9.15 13.91 -23.23
N PRO A 130 -8.75 13.05 -24.18
CA PRO A 130 -7.45 13.13 -24.82
C PRO A 130 -7.25 14.42 -25.63
N GLU A 131 -8.35 15.12 -25.96
CA GLU A 131 -8.36 16.42 -26.67
C GLU A 131 -8.09 17.60 -25.73
N ALA A 132 -7.89 17.40 -24.44
CA ALA A 132 -7.65 18.49 -23.51
C ALA A 132 -6.41 19.32 -23.89
N PRO A 133 -6.43 20.67 -23.68
CA PRO A 133 -5.28 21.50 -23.94
C PRO A 133 -4.03 21.02 -23.23
N ALA A 134 -2.88 21.03 -23.89
CA ALA A 134 -1.61 20.53 -23.36
C ALA A 134 -1.20 21.22 -22.04
N GLU A 135 -1.49 22.51 -21.91
CA GLU A 135 -1.22 23.26 -20.69
C GLU A 135 -2.07 22.75 -19.51
N LEU A 136 -3.36 22.51 -19.72
CA LEU A 136 -4.25 21.95 -18.71
C LEU A 136 -3.81 20.53 -18.33
N ALA A 137 -3.45 19.72 -19.33
CA ALA A 137 -2.93 18.36 -19.08
C ALA A 137 -1.66 18.41 -18.21
N ALA A 138 -0.72 19.31 -18.49
CA ALA A 138 0.49 19.48 -17.70
C ALA A 138 0.19 19.91 -16.26
N GLN A 139 -0.77 20.83 -16.06
CA GLN A 139 -1.20 21.23 -14.72
C GLN A 139 -1.80 20.08 -13.94
N ILE A 140 -2.69 19.28 -14.53
CA ILE A 140 -3.30 18.11 -13.89
C ILE A 140 -2.23 17.09 -13.50
N LYS A 141 -1.29 16.79 -14.39
CA LYS A 141 -0.17 15.87 -14.11
C LYS A 141 0.72 16.37 -12.94
N ALA A 142 1.00 17.67 -12.91
CA ALA A 142 1.77 18.27 -11.82
C ALA A 142 1.02 18.19 -10.47
N GLN A 143 -0.30 18.46 -10.46
CA GLN A 143 -1.15 18.31 -9.28
C GLN A 143 -1.20 16.85 -8.81
N MET A 144 -1.35 15.91 -9.74
CA MET A 144 -1.34 14.48 -9.43
C MET A 144 -0.02 14.05 -8.79
N LEU A 145 1.11 14.47 -9.34
CA LEU A 145 2.42 14.19 -8.75
C LEU A 145 2.53 14.78 -7.33
N ALA A 146 2.17 16.04 -7.14
CA ALA A 146 2.24 16.72 -5.84
C ALA A 146 1.32 16.08 -4.78
N ALA A 147 0.18 15.52 -5.20
CA ALA A 147 -0.75 14.85 -4.30
C ALA A 147 -0.19 13.52 -3.73
N PHE A 148 0.75 12.88 -4.42
CA PHE A 148 1.30 11.58 -4.02
C PHE A 148 2.80 11.59 -3.70
N TYR A 149 3.49 12.68 -3.97
CA TYR A 149 4.93 12.77 -3.76
C TYR A 149 5.35 14.15 -3.25
N THR A 150 5.86 14.17 -2.03
CA THR A 150 6.43 15.37 -1.43
C THR A 150 7.93 15.39 -1.64
N ASP A 151 8.43 16.25 -2.53
CA ASP A 151 9.83 16.31 -2.93
C ASP A 151 10.68 17.13 -1.93
N THR A 152 10.71 16.69 -0.67
CA THR A 152 11.59 17.26 0.36
C THR A 152 12.44 16.17 1.01
N ASP A 153 13.67 16.50 1.39
CA ASP A 153 14.59 15.56 2.04
C ASP A 153 14.01 15.06 3.38
N ALA A 154 13.30 15.92 4.10
CA ALA A 154 12.66 15.56 5.36
C ALA A 154 11.60 14.46 5.16
N TRP A 155 10.69 14.63 4.20
CA TRP A 155 9.65 13.65 3.92
C TRP A 155 10.24 12.33 3.40
N LYS A 156 11.20 12.40 2.48
CA LYS A 156 11.92 11.21 1.97
C LYS A 156 12.63 10.47 3.10
N GLY A 157 13.32 11.19 3.98
CA GLY A 157 13.98 10.61 5.15
C GLY A 157 13.01 9.92 6.12
N GLN A 158 11.84 10.51 6.35
CA GLN A 158 10.77 9.91 7.16
C GLN A 158 10.27 8.58 6.56
N ILE A 159 10.00 8.55 5.26
CA ILE A 159 9.56 7.34 4.58
C ILE A 159 10.61 6.25 4.63
N ILE A 160 11.84 6.56 4.24
CA ILE A 160 12.93 5.57 4.19
C ILE A 160 13.20 4.98 5.58
N SER A 161 13.21 5.80 6.63
CA SER A 161 13.47 5.31 7.99
C SER A 161 12.39 4.36 8.48
N GLN A 162 11.11 4.69 8.26
CA GLN A 162 9.98 3.86 8.67
C GLN A 162 9.87 2.58 7.82
N ALA A 163 10.11 2.67 6.51
CA ALA A 163 10.12 1.50 5.62
C ALA A 163 11.23 0.52 6.02
N ARG A 164 12.44 1.01 6.31
CA ARG A 164 13.54 0.17 6.79
C ARG A 164 13.23 -0.49 8.13
N GLN A 165 12.67 0.25 9.08
CA GLN A 165 12.24 -0.31 10.36
C GLN A 165 11.26 -1.47 10.13
N SER A 166 10.25 -1.25 9.29
CA SER A 166 9.26 -2.28 9.00
C SER A 166 9.84 -3.50 8.29
N LEU A 167 10.85 -3.30 7.43
CA LEU A 167 11.57 -4.40 6.80
C LEU A 167 12.32 -5.27 7.82
N PHE A 168 13.05 -4.67 8.77
CA PHE A 168 13.73 -5.42 9.83
C PHE A 168 12.74 -6.18 10.69
N GLN A 169 11.62 -5.55 11.10
CA GLN A 169 10.56 -6.21 11.85
C GLN A 169 9.95 -7.40 11.09
N ALA A 170 9.81 -7.30 9.76
CA ALA A 170 9.35 -8.42 8.95
C ALA A 170 10.36 -9.58 8.95
N VAL A 171 11.65 -9.29 8.85
CA VAL A 171 12.72 -10.31 8.91
C VAL A 171 12.72 -11.00 10.27
N ASP A 172 12.66 -10.24 11.37
CA ASP A 172 12.58 -10.78 12.72
C ASP A 172 11.34 -11.68 12.89
N GLY A 173 10.18 -11.22 12.42
CA GLY A 173 8.94 -12.00 12.44
C GLY A 173 9.01 -13.30 11.63
N LEU A 174 9.67 -13.29 10.47
CA LEU A 174 9.87 -14.49 9.66
C LEU A 174 10.82 -15.51 10.31
N THR A 175 11.83 -15.04 11.03
CA THR A 175 12.84 -15.89 11.67
C THR A 175 12.40 -16.38 13.04
N GLY A 176 11.40 -15.75 13.66
CA GLY A 176 10.90 -16.08 14.99
C GLY A 176 11.85 -15.63 16.11
N CYS A 177 12.67 -14.61 15.83
CA CYS A 177 13.57 -13.96 16.81
C CYS A 177 12.84 -12.89 17.61
#